data_9e148482bb5d47a3798a3bf96e33a52a
#
_entry.id   9e148482bb5d47a3798a3bf96e33a52a
#
_cell.length_a   1.000
_cell.length_b   1.000
_cell.length_c   1.000
_cell.angle_alpha   90.00
_cell.angle_beta   90.00
_cell.angle_gamma   90.00
#
_symmetry.space_group_name_H-M   'P 1'
#
loop_
_entity.id
_entity.type
_entity.pdbx_description
1 polymer ?
#
loop_
_entity_poly.entity_id
_entity_poly.type
_entity_poly.pdbx_seq_one_letter_code
_entity_poly.pdbx_strand_id
1 'polypeptide(L)'
;MATESGVDIKSAHPFWGYPFSDVSVVHNGQLTNYWNNRRVLENKGMRFMSECDSELIAVYLAEKMRNGATLEEGMKESLTGLDGVFTYFVATKDSLGMAKDTMAAKPLVLYESDDLVAMGSEEIAIRSVLPQEIETYDPFDGEVK
;
A
#
# COMPACT_ATOMS: atom_id res chain seq x y z
N MET A 1 -12.07 -8.33 1.38
CA MET A 1 -12.76 -8.69 2.64
C MET A 1 -11.68 -8.86 3.69
N ALA A 2 -11.76 -8.11 4.78
CA ALA A 2 -10.81 -8.27 5.88
C ALA A 2 -11.02 -9.65 6.53
N THR A 3 -9.96 -10.42 6.68
CA THR A 3 -10.03 -11.77 7.26
C THR A 3 -9.74 -11.79 8.75
N GLU A 4 -9.11 -10.76 9.30
CA GLU A 4 -8.65 -10.70 10.70
C GLU A 4 -9.13 -9.45 11.44
N SER A 5 -9.53 -8.39 10.74
CA SER A 5 -10.10 -7.19 11.35
C SER A 5 -11.62 -7.25 11.39
N GLY A 6 -12.22 -6.54 12.35
CA GLY A 6 -13.68 -6.42 12.45
C GLY A 6 -14.29 -5.80 11.18
N VAL A 7 -15.49 -6.22 10.82
CA VAL A 7 -16.27 -5.61 9.74
C VAL A 7 -16.87 -4.31 10.26
N ASP A 8 -16.12 -3.24 10.15
CA ASP A 8 -16.48 -1.89 10.60
C ASP A 8 -16.02 -0.88 9.55
N ILE A 9 -16.70 0.26 9.48
CA ILE A 9 -16.32 1.36 8.59
C ILE A 9 -14.91 1.89 8.87
N LYS A 10 -14.42 1.77 10.10
CA LYS A 10 -13.05 2.12 10.48
C LYS A 10 -11.99 1.17 9.91
N SER A 11 -12.40 -0.01 9.47
CA SER A 11 -11.56 -1.03 8.86
C SER A 11 -11.73 -1.07 7.34
N ALA A 12 -12.29 -0.02 6.74
CA ALA A 12 -12.46 0.11 5.30
C ALA A 12 -11.34 0.94 4.68
N HIS A 13 -10.87 0.53 3.50
CA HIS A 13 -9.94 1.32 2.70
C HIS A 13 -10.53 2.66 2.23
N PRO A 14 -9.70 3.71 2.05
CA PRO A 14 -8.26 3.76 2.29
C PRO A 14 -7.92 3.97 3.78
N PHE A 15 -6.71 3.57 4.16
CA PHE A 15 -6.14 3.86 5.49
C PHE A 15 -5.15 5.03 5.42
N TRP A 16 -5.06 5.78 6.52
CA TRP A 16 -4.27 7.01 6.60
C TRP A 16 -3.08 6.85 7.54
N GLY A 17 -1.93 7.40 7.14
CA GLY A 17 -0.70 7.36 7.91
C GLY A 17 -0.55 8.58 8.82
N TYR A 18 -1.18 8.58 10.00
CA TYR A 18 -0.96 9.67 10.98
C TYR A 18 0.55 9.85 11.29
N PRO A 19 1.09 11.10 11.37
CA PRO A 19 0.38 12.38 11.38
C PRO A 19 0.17 13.02 9.99
N PHE A 20 0.54 12.38 8.91
CA PHE A 20 0.38 12.91 7.57
C PHE A 20 -1.08 12.77 7.11
N SER A 21 -1.71 13.88 6.78
CA SER A 21 -3.10 13.89 6.34
C SER A 21 -3.29 13.45 4.89
N ASP A 22 -2.20 13.34 4.15
CA ASP A 22 -2.19 13.04 2.71
C ASP A 22 -1.62 11.66 2.36
N VAL A 23 -0.98 10.96 3.30
CA VAL A 23 -0.53 9.58 3.07
C VAL A 23 -1.71 8.63 3.24
N SER A 24 -2.18 8.05 2.14
CA SER A 24 -3.27 7.08 2.15
C SER A 24 -2.89 5.79 1.42
N VAL A 25 -3.34 4.65 1.94
CA VAL A 25 -2.97 3.33 1.46
C VAL A 25 -4.22 2.48 1.23
N VAL A 26 -4.22 1.75 0.12
CA VAL A 26 -5.09 0.59 -0.11
C VAL A 26 -4.23 -0.65 -0.27
N HIS A 27 -4.65 -1.77 0.28
CA HIS A 27 -3.84 -2.97 0.40
C HIS A 27 -4.66 -4.23 0.09
N ASN A 28 -4.03 -5.16 -0.59
CA ASN A 28 -4.54 -6.52 -0.77
C ASN A 28 -3.47 -7.49 -0.25
N GLY A 29 -3.83 -8.24 0.76
CA GLY A 29 -2.91 -9.21 1.36
C GLY A 29 -3.10 -9.39 2.84
N GLN A 30 -2.03 -9.83 3.51
CA GLN A 30 -2.02 -10.09 4.94
C GLN A 30 -0.59 -9.98 5.48
N LEU A 31 -0.42 -9.23 6.56
CA LEU A 31 0.86 -9.07 7.24
C LEU A 31 0.96 -10.04 8.42
N THR A 32 1.98 -10.87 8.43
CA THR A 32 2.20 -11.88 9.47
C THR A 32 2.87 -11.31 10.73
N ASN A 33 3.62 -10.20 10.58
CA ASN A 33 4.31 -9.54 11.69
C ASN A 33 3.60 -8.27 12.22
N TYR A 34 2.27 -8.17 11.98
CA TYR A 34 1.46 -7.01 12.33
C TYR A 34 1.64 -6.53 13.78
N TRP A 35 1.42 -7.38 14.76
CA TRP A 35 1.45 -7.00 16.17
C TRP A 35 2.84 -6.55 16.64
N ASN A 36 3.91 -7.14 16.08
CA ASN A 36 5.28 -6.75 16.40
C ASN A 36 5.59 -5.35 15.87
N ASN A 37 5.30 -5.10 14.59
CA ASN A 37 5.51 -3.80 13.96
C ASN A 37 4.62 -2.72 14.60
N ARG A 38 3.36 -3.03 14.88
CA ARG A 38 2.45 -2.10 15.57
C ARG A 38 3.03 -1.62 16.89
N ARG A 39 3.48 -2.54 17.74
CA ARG A 39 4.10 -2.21 19.04
C ARG A 39 5.32 -1.33 18.88
N VAL A 40 6.18 -1.61 17.90
CA VAL A 40 7.37 -0.81 17.61
C VAL A 40 6.97 0.61 17.19
N LEU A 41 5.97 0.75 16.31
CA LEU A 41 5.50 2.05 15.83
C LEU A 41 4.80 2.85 16.95
N GLU A 42 3.99 2.20 17.78
CA GLU A 42 3.36 2.84 18.94
C GLU A 42 4.42 3.36 19.95
N ASN A 43 5.48 2.59 20.19
CA ASN A 43 6.62 3.04 21.03
C ASN A 43 7.38 4.23 20.45
N LYS A 44 7.35 4.41 19.13
CA LYS A 44 7.88 5.59 18.43
C LYS A 44 6.89 6.77 18.41
N GLY A 45 5.73 6.64 19.07
CA GLY A 45 4.71 7.68 19.15
C GLY A 45 3.77 7.75 17.95
N MET A 46 3.74 6.72 17.10
CA MET A 46 2.74 6.60 16.04
C MET A 46 1.39 6.17 16.64
N ARG A 47 0.31 6.50 15.93
CA ARG A 47 -1.06 6.21 16.37
C ARG A 47 -1.81 5.42 15.31
N PHE A 48 -2.69 4.54 15.79
CA PHE A 48 -3.56 3.71 14.98
C PHE A 48 -5.02 4.00 15.32
N MET A 49 -5.89 3.97 14.32
CA MET A 49 -7.32 4.18 14.43
C MET A 49 -8.12 2.87 14.37
N SER A 50 -7.50 1.83 13.84
CA SER A 50 -8.08 0.49 13.68
C SER A 50 -7.14 -0.62 14.14
N GLU A 51 -7.58 -1.85 14.01
CA GLU A 51 -6.74 -3.06 14.20
C GLU A 51 -6.49 -3.75 12.85
N CYS A 52 -6.61 -3.02 11.74
CA CYS A 52 -6.38 -3.55 10.41
C CYS A 52 -4.88 -3.49 10.05
N ASP A 53 -4.38 -4.57 9.48
CA ASP A 53 -2.99 -4.65 9.00
C ASP A 53 -2.71 -3.65 7.86
N SER A 54 -3.70 -3.31 7.07
CA SER A 54 -3.58 -2.30 6.02
C SER A 54 -3.22 -0.92 6.57
N GLU A 55 -3.74 -0.55 7.75
CA GLU A 55 -3.37 0.71 8.41
C GLU A 55 -1.90 0.70 8.83
N LEU A 56 -1.37 -0.46 9.20
CA LEU A 56 0.04 -0.58 9.56
C LEU A 56 0.95 -0.13 8.43
N ILE A 57 0.64 -0.45 7.18
CA ILE A 57 1.44 0.00 6.02
C ILE A 57 1.45 1.53 5.94
N ALA A 58 0.28 2.16 6.04
CA ALA A 58 0.19 3.62 6.01
C ALA A 58 0.98 4.29 7.14
N VAL A 59 0.86 3.77 8.36
CA VAL A 59 1.58 4.28 9.54
C VAL A 59 3.08 4.01 9.45
N TYR A 60 3.49 2.88 8.89
CA TYR A 60 4.90 2.54 8.63
C TYR A 60 5.54 3.54 7.68
N LEU A 61 4.91 3.81 6.53
CA LEU A 61 5.39 4.79 5.56
C LEU A 61 5.44 6.19 6.18
N ALA A 62 4.40 6.59 6.90
CA ALA A 62 4.36 7.87 7.60
C ALA A 62 5.50 8.00 8.63
N GLU A 63 5.85 6.95 9.35
CA GLU A 63 6.99 6.96 10.29
C GLU A 63 8.31 7.18 9.56
N LYS A 64 8.53 6.49 8.44
CA LYS A 64 9.73 6.68 7.62
C LYS A 64 9.84 8.11 7.10
N MET A 65 8.76 8.64 6.53
CA MET A 65 8.72 10.00 6.02
C MET A 65 8.93 11.04 7.14
N ARG A 66 8.37 10.82 8.32
CA ARG A 66 8.59 11.68 9.50
C ARG A 66 10.06 11.75 9.90
N ASN A 67 10.80 10.67 9.67
CA ASN A 67 12.24 10.59 9.95
C ASN A 67 13.11 11.07 8.78
N GLY A 68 12.52 11.61 7.72
CA GLY A 68 13.22 12.24 6.61
C GLY A 68 13.43 11.36 5.38
N ALA A 69 12.91 10.14 5.36
CA ALA A 69 12.91 9.31 4.16
C ALA A 69 11.92 9.86 3.12
N THR A 70 12.24 9.68 1.85
CA THR A 70 11.27 9.87 0.77
C THR A 70 10.22 8.78 0.80
N LEU A 71 9.09 8.99 0.11
CA LEU A 71 8.05 7.96 -0.03
C LEU A 71 8.64 6.68 -0.64
N GLU A 72 9.41 6.81 -1.72
CA GLU A 72 10.05 5.70 -2.43
C GLU A 72 11.00 4.90 -1.52
N GLU A 73 11.82 5.58 -0.72
CA GLU A 73 12.70 4.93 0.26
C GLU A 73 11.89 4.16 1.31
N GLY A 74 10.84 4.78 1.85
CA GLY A 74 9.93 4.12 2.79
C GLY A 74 9.25 2.88 2.20
N MET A 75 8.83 2.96 0.93
CA MET A 75 8.25 1.83 0.20
C MET A 75 9.27 0.71 -0.01
N LYS A 76 10.49 1.01 -0.42
CA LYS A 76 11.57 0.00 -0.57
C LYS A 76 11.90 -0.67 0.77
N GLU A 77 11.96 0.10 1.85
CA GLU A 77 12.18 -0.46 3.19
C GLU A 77 11.00 -1.34 3.65
N SER A 78 9.77 -1.06 3.20
CA SER A 78 8.60 -1.86 3.56
C SER A 78 8.69 -3.31 3.05
N LEU A 79 9.34 -3.54 1.90
CA LEU A 79 9.53 -4.87 1.33
C LEU A 79 10.34 -5.82 2.23
N THR A 80 11.17 -5.27 3.11
CA THR A 80 11.99 -6.05 4.05
C THR A 80 11.53 -5.91 5.49
N GLY A 81 10.88 -4.81 5.83
CA GLY A 81 10.41 -4.53 7.18
C GLY A 81 9.03 -5.11 7.50
N LEU A 82 8.20 -5.29 6.49
CA LEU A 82 6.90 -5.93 6.59
C LEU A 82 7.02 -7.37 6.11
N ASP A 83 6.47 -8.30 6.88
CA ASP A 83 6.45 -9.72 6.54
C ASP A 83 5.02 -10.14 6.21
N GLY A 84 4.84 -10.86 5.11
CA GLY A 84 3.54 -11.29 4.64
C GLY A 84 3.46 -11.40 3.13
N VAL A 85 2.25 -11.54 2.65
CA VAL A 85 1.92 -11.53 1.22
C VAL A 85 1.05 -10.31 0.96
N PHE A 86 1.59 -9.33 0.24
CA PHE A 86 0.90 -8.05 0.08
C PHE A 86 1.21 -7.35 -1.24
N THR A 87 0.23 -6.63 -1.69
CA THR A 87 0.36 -5.59 -2.70
C THR A 87 -0.39 -4.36 -2.20
N TYR A 88 0.21 -3.19 -2.29
CA TYR A 88 -0.47 -1.98 -1.90
C TYR A 88 -0.22 -0.83 -2.87
N PHE A 89 -1.19 0.08 -2.91
CA PHE A 89 -1.04 1.41 -3.48
C PHE A 89 -0.95 2.44 -2.37
N VAL A 90 -0.14 3.43 -2.57
CA VAL A 90 -0.05 4.60 -1.70
C VAL A 90 -0.22 5.86 -2.52
N ALA A 91 -1.05 6.76 -2.03
CA ALA A 91 -1.19 8.09 -2.60
C ALA A 91 -0.79 9.13 -1.56
N THR A 92 -0.12 10.15 -2.04
CA THR A 92 0.15 11.40 -1.32
C THR A 92 -0.40 12.56 -2.12
N LYS A 93 -0.26 13.77 -1.62
CA LYS A 93 -0.65 14.98 -2.35
C LYS A 93 0.00 15.07 -3.75
N ASP A 94 1.25 14.63 -3.87
CA ASP A 94 2.06 14.87 -5.06
C ASP A 94 2.56 13.57 -5.73
N SER A 95 2.22 12.40 -5.18
CA SER A 95 2.76 11.12 -5.64
C SER A 95 1.74 10.00 -5.54
N LEU A 96 1.83 9.07 -6.47
CA LEU A 96 1.15 7.78 -6.43
C LEU A 96 2.22 6.70 -6.57
N GLY A 97 2.18 5.71 -5.70
CA GLY A 97 3.13 4.62 -5.71
C GLY A 97 2.47 3.26 -5.53
N MET A 98 3.16 2.22 -5.93
CA MET A 98 2.79 0.84 -5.68
C MET A 98 3.97 0.03 -5.16
N ALA A 99 3.69 -0.98 -4.35
CA ALA A 99 4.67 -1.99 -3.98
C ALA A 99 4.04 -3.38 -4.00
N LYS A 100 4.80 -4.33 -4.48
CA LYS A 100 4.46 -5.75 -4.54
C LYS A 100 5.50 -6.54 -3.75
N ASP A 101 5.06 -7.41 -2.86
CA ASP A 101 5.98 -8.22 -2.05
C ASP A 101 6.81 -9.19 -2.90
N THR A 102 7.84 -9.78 -2.30
CA THR A 102 8.78 -10.67 -3.00
C THR A 102 8.19 -12.04 -3.36
N MET A 103 7.03 -12.40 -2.84
CA MET A 103 6.30 -13.62 -3.23
C MET A 103 5.32 -13.38 -4.38
N ALA A 104 4.97 -12.11 -4.62
CA ALA A 104 4.12 -11.63 -5.72
C ALA A 104 2.78 -12.39 -5.90
N ALA A 105 2.27 -12.97 -4.81
CA ALA A 105 1.05 -13.79 -4.89
C ALA A 105 -0.25 -12.99 -5.03
N LYS A 106 -0.22 -11.67 -4.79
CA LYS A 106 -1.38 -10.81 -4.98
C LYS A 106 -1.34 -10.12 -6.34
N PRO A 107 -2.45 -10.15 -7.10
CA PRO A 107 -2.46 -9.60 -8.44
C PRO A 107 -2.32 -8.08 -8.42
N LEU A 108 -1.62 -7.57 -9.41
CA LEU A 108 -1.46 -6.16 -9.69
C LEU A 108 -1.21 -5.99 -11.17
N VAL A 109 -1.88 -5.04 -11.79
CA VAL A 109 -1.74 -4.73 -13.20
C VAL A 109 -1.54 -3.23 -13.36
N LEU A 110 -0.57 -2.84 -14.17
CA LEU A 110 -0.28 -1.46 -14.54
C LEU A 110 -0.53 -1.20 -16.02
N TYR A 111 -1.02 0.00 -16.27
CA TYR A 111 -1.00 0.67 -17.56
C TYR A 111 -0.27 1.99 -17.41
N GLU A 112 0.63 2.29 -18.32
CA GLU A 112 1.41 3.53 -18.34
C GLU A 112 1.49 4.08 -19.75
N SER A 113 1.21 5.37 -19.87
CA SER A 113 1.38 6.16 -21.09
C SER A 113 2.00 7.52 -20.74
N ASP A 114 2.27 8.33 -21.75
CA ASP A 114 2.86 9.67 -21.53
C ASP A 114 1.99 10.58 -20.66
N ASP A 115 0.66 10.38 -20.65
CA ASP A 115 -0.29 11.27 -19.99
C ASP A 115 -1.01 10.60 -18.81
N LEU A 116 -0.91 9.28 -18.65
CA LEU A 116 -1.73 8.53 -17.68
C LEU A 116 -1.02 7.30 -17.14
N VAL A 117 -1.13 7.14 -15.84
CA VAL A 117 -0.82 5.87 -15.15
C VAL A 117 -2.10 5.34 -14.51
N ALA A 118 -2.42 4.08 -14.77
CA ALA A 118 -3.53 3.39 -14.13
C ALA A 118 -3.06 2.08 -13.51
N MET A 119 -3.57 1.79 -12.31
CA MET A 119 -3.20 0.61 -11.54
C MET A 119 -4.47 -0.07 -11.04
N GLY A 120 -4.46 -1.39 -11.02
CA GLY A 120 -5.59 -2.18 -10.54
C GLY A 120 -5.19 -3.60 -10.20
N SER A 121 -6.06 -4.31 -9.49
CA SER A 121 -5.86 -5.74 -9.23
C SER A 121 -6.13 -6.58 -10.47
N GLU A 122 -6.94 -6.07 -11.40
CA GLU A 122 -7.33 -6.78 -12.62
C GLU A 122 -7.40 -5.82 -13.81
N GLU A 123 -6.97 -6.27 -14.98
CA GLU A 123 -6.96 -5.49 -16.22
C GLU A 123 -8.36 -5.00 -16.60
N ILE A 124 -9.40 -5.79 -16.33
CA ILE A 124 -10.77 -5.41 -16.63
C ILE A 124 -11.19 -4.12 -15.93
N ALA A 125 -10.68 -3.85 -14.75
CA ALA A 125 -10.94 -2.60 -14.03
C ALA A 125 -10.37 -1.38 -14.79
N ILE A 126 -9.15 -1.51 -15.31
CA ILE A 126 -8.50 -0.47 -16.11
C ILE A 126 -9.24 -0.29 -17.44
N ARG A 127 -9.54 -1.39 -18.14
CA ARG A 127 -10.27 -1.37 -19.41
C ARG A 127 -11.68 -0.80 -19.30
N SER A 128 -12.31 -0.89 -18.14
CA SER A 128 -13.66 -0.35 -17.94
C SER A 128 -13.70 1.18 -17.99
N VAL A 129 -12.59 1.85 -17.70
CA VAL A 129 -12.48 3.31 -17.72
C VAL A 129 -11.67 3.85 -18.90
N LEU A 130 -10.90 3.00 -19.57
CA LEU A 130 -10.11 3.33 -20.74
C LEU A 130 -10.66 2.56 -21.96
N PRO A 131 -11.47 3.22 -22.83
CA PRO A 131 -12.15 2.53 -23.94
C PRO A 131 -11.23 2.16 -25.12
N GLN A 132 -10.00 2.69 -25.16
CA GLN A 132 -9.02 2.35 -26.18
C GLN A 132 -8.35 0.99 -25.90
N GLU A 133 -7.71 0.43 -26.90
CA GLU A 133 -6.80 -0.69 -26.70
C GLU A 133 -5.60 -0.24 -25.85
N ILE A 134 -5.31 -0.99 -24.80
CA ILE A 134 -4.23 -0.74 -23.86
C ILE A 134 -3.37 -2.00 -23.72
N GLU A 135 -2.07 -1.80 -23.57
CA GLU A 135 -1.13 -2.84 -23.14
C GLU A 135 -0.84 -2.66 -21.66
N THR A 136 -1.18 -3.67 -20.88
CA THR A 136 -0.91 -3.69 -19.44
C THR A 136 0.22 -4.66 -19.14
N TYR A 137 0.87 -4.46 -18.01
CA TYR A 137 1.90 -5.38 -17.53
C TYR A 137 1.74 -5.67 -16.04
N ASP A 138 2.25 -6.82 -15.62
CA ASP A 138 2.30 -7.23 -14.22
C ASP A 138 3.68 -6.85 -13.65
N PRO A 139 3.75 -6.05 -12.57
CA PRO A 139 5.01 -5.71 -11.92
C PRO A 139 5.76 -6.93 -11.41
N PHE A 140 7.09 -6.83 -11.40
CA PHE A 140 7.95 -7.88 -10.89
C PHE A 140 7.82 -8.08 -9.38
N ASP A 141 8.30 -9.23 -8.93
CA ASP A 141 8.41 -9.56 -7.52
C ASP A 141 9.32 -8.57 -6.79
N GLY A 142 8.82 -7.99 -5.69
CA GLY A 142 9.57 -6.98 -4.95
C GLY A 142 9.70 -5.63 -5.66
N GLU A 143 8.86 -5.34 -6.64
CA GLU A 143 8.87 -4.06 -7.35
C GLU A 143 8.24 -2.94 -6.52
N VAL A 144 8.89 -1.79 -6.54
CA VAL A 144 8.38 -0.50 -6.06
C VAL A 144 8.42 0.50 -7.21
N LYS A 145 7.30 1.17 -7.43
CA LYS A 145 7.17 2.18 -8.48
C LYS A 145 6.37 3.40 -8.01
#